data_588231007fb0d9972dd59c1dcac63f63
#
_entry.id   588231007fb0d9972dd59c1dcac63f63
#
_cell.length_a   1.000
_cell.length_b   1.000
_cell.length_c   1.000
_cell.angle_alpha   90.00
_cell.angle_beta   90.00
_cell.angle_gamma   90.00
#
_symmetry.space_group_name_H-M   'P 1'
#
loop_
_entity.id
_entity.type
_entity.pdbx_description
1 polymer ?
#
loop_
_entity_poly.entity_id
_entity_poly.type
_entity_poly.pdbx_seq_one_letter_code
_entity_poly.pdbx_strand_id
1 'polypeptide(L)'
;MKKISVAAADDDNVLEAIKIAKEQGIADSILVGDEKKIREIAKSINMDLSQFEVINAPDPASAAKIAVKIVHDGKADMYMKGLISTKDFLKSVLDKEVGLRTGRVLTHVGVFEVKGVEQLLFLSDQAFIMYPTLEEKVKIIENALDIANACGIKNPKVAPLAAVEVVNPKMPATVEAAELTKMNEEGKIKGCIIDGPLSLDMAISKEACSHKKGLDRKITGDADILLFPDIHTGNVAYKMLVHTAHFLNGAILAGTSAPVILTSRSDSVATKVNSIALGSVLAEHMKKNKKPKIAIVGAGPAGLTAAKELLKKQYKVDIYEKENFAGGVMAFGIPAFRIKYDKVKKFITPVEELGGTFYYGQDLKESDFLEMAKKYDYVYLAFGLTKVRHLGIPGDEIEGSLNALDFLRQFNFDDKLGLTHDRPKLHGTVIIVGAGNVAMDGARCAVRSGADKTIILYRRDRSEAPCTKSEMEDAEKEGVELKFLSNPVELISKDNKLVSVKYEVMKLGDKDESGRRRPVGTGQYETINADYIISAIGQIPDESVWNAGVIETDHGYIKGIKNYGEAFETSVSNIFTGGDIIKGAKTIGVATKCGRDFASYVISQYEKK
;
A
#
# COMPACT_ATOMS: atom_id res chain seq x y z
N MET A 1 2.76 26.39 -8.81
CA MET A 1 2.36 26.92 -7.49
C MET A 1 1.46 25.91 -6.80
N LYS A 2 1.51 25.84 -5.48
CA LYS A 2 0.54 25.08 -4.67
C LYS A 2 -0.78 25.85 -4.64
N LYS A 3 -1.89 25.11 -4.44
CA LYS A 3 -3.22 25.72 -4.34
C LYS A 3 -3.74 25.64 -2.90
N ILE A 4 -4.24 26.76 -2.39
CA ILE A 4 -4.79 26.87 -1.05
C ILE A 4 -6.30 27.09 -1.09
N SER A 5 -7.08 26.37 -0.28
CA SER A 5 -8.50 26.62 -0.08
C SER A 5 -8.70 27.41 1.20
N VAL A 6 -9.35 28.57 1.10
CA VAL A 6 -9.51 29.53 2.19
C VAL A 6 -10.96 29.54 2.67
N ALA A 7 -11.16 29.22 3.96
CA ALA A 7 -12.48 29.21 4.59
C ALA A 7 -12.85 30.58 5.14
N ALA A 8 -14.02 31.08 4.78
CA ALA A 8 -14.52 32.42 5.12
C ALA A 8 -13.48 33.51 4.74
N ALA A 9 -13.21 33.61 3.43
CA ALA A 9 -12.17 34.47 2.88
C ALA A 9 -12.49 35.97 2.93
N ASP A 10 -13.65 36.35 3.42
CA ASP A 10 -14.17 37.72 3.54
C ASP A 10 -13.52 38.52 4.67
N ASP A 11 -12.18 38.66 4.63
CA ASP A 11 -11.34 39.38 5.60
C ASP A 11 -10.23 40.14 4.86
N ASP A 12 -10.06 41.43 5.18
CA ASP A 12 -9.11 42.33 4.51
C ASP A 12 -7.66 41.79 4.55
N ASN A 13 -7.19 41.44 5.74
CA ASN A 13 -5.81 40.95 5.94
C ASN A 13 -5.57 39.58 5.28
N VAL A 14 -6.60 38.75 5.19
CA VAL A 14 -6.52 37.46 4.52
C VAL A 14 -6.45 37.65 3.01
N LEU A 15 -7.31 38.47 2.42
CA LEU A 15 -7.29 38.73 0.97
C LEU A 15 -6.00 39.46 0.55
N GLU A 16 -5.50 40.40 1.35
CA GLU A 16 -4.22 41.05 1.09
C GLU A 16 -3.04 40.07 1.12
N ALA A 17 -2.98 39.16 2.13
CA ALA A 17 -1.97 38.12 2.19
C ALA A 17 -2.03 37.15 0.99
N ILE A 18 -3.24 36.79 0.55
CA ILE A 18 -3.46 35.93 -0.62
C ILE A 18 -3.01 36.61 -1.91
N LYS A 19 -3.33 37.90 -2.09
CA LYS A 19 -2.87 38.71 -3.21
C LYS A 19 -1.34 38.71 -3.28
N ILE A 20 -0.66 39.03 -2.17
CA ILE A 20 0.81 39.04 -2.09
C ILE A 20 1.40 37.65 -2.37
N ALA A 21 0.82 36.59 -1.81
CA ALA A 21 1.28 35.21 -2.03
C ALA A 21 1.16 34.81 -3.52
N LYS A 22 0.12 35.25 -4.22
CA LYS A 22 -0.05 35.04 -5.67
C LYS A 22 0.97 35.84 -6.48
N GLU A 23 1.12 37.12 -6.19
CA GLU A 23 2.07 38.02 -6.87
C GLU A 23 3.53 37.55 -6.70
N GLN A 24 3.88 37.00 -5.54
CA GLN A 24 5.21 36.45 -5.27
C GLN A 24 5.39 35.00 -5.78
N GLY A 25 4.37 34.40 -6.41
CA GLY A 25 4.44 33.04 -6.95
C GLY A 25 4.48 31.92 -5.87
N ILE A 26 4.06 32.23 -4.64
CA ILE A 26 4.08 31.30 -3.51
C ILE A 26 2.93 30.28 -3.61
N ALA A 27 1.70 30.77 -3.77
CA ALA A 27 0.50 29.92 -3.86
C ALA A 27 -0.60 30.55 -4.70
N ASP A 28 -1.43 29.70 -5.30
CA ASP A 28 -2.72 30.04 -5.88
C ASP A 28 -3.84 29.79 -4.88
N SER A 29 -5.05 30.37 -5.04
CA SER A 29 -6.08 30.28 -4.01
C SER A 29 -7.48 30.07 -4.57
N ILE A 30 -8.29 29.29 -3.84
CA ILE A 30 -9.74 29.18 -3.96
C ILE A 30 -10.35 29.89 -2.75
N LEU A 31 -11.17 30.91 -3.01
CA LEU A 31 -11.77 31.77 -1.98
C LEU A 31 -13.20 31.29 -1.70
N VAL A 32 -13.46 30.78 -0.51
CA VAL A 32 -14.78 30.31 -0.10
C VAL A 32 -15.34 31.23 0.99
N GLY A 33 -16.48 31.87 0.75
CA GLY A 33 -17.08 32.80 1.72
C GLY A 33 -18.20 33.62 1.11
N ASP A 34 -18.58 34.74 1.73
CA ASP A 34 -19.56 35.70 1.22
C ASP A 34 -18.97 36.40 -0.04
N GLU A 35 -19.38 35.93 -1.22
CA GLU A 35 -18.86 36.43 -2.50
C GLU A 35 -19.01 37.95 -2.64
N LYS A 36 -20.11 38.52 -2.13
CA LYS A 36 -20.35 39.98 -2.22
C LYS A 36 -19.30 40.75 -1.43
N LYS A 37 -19.04 40.34 -0.19
CA LYS A 37 -18.02 40.94 0.66
C LYS A 37 -16.62 40.73 0.09
N ILE A 38 -16.31 39.51 -0.37
CA ILE A 38 -15.03 39.23 -1.04
C ILE A 38 -14.79 40.21 -2.21
N ARG A 39 -15.80 40.48 -3.05
CA ARG A 39 -15.71 41.42 -4.17
C ARG A 39 -15.54 42.85 -3.70
N GLU A 40 -16.22 43.29 -2.65
CA GLU A 40 -16.09 44.62 -2.05
C GLU A 40 -14.68 44.84 -1.49
N ILE A 41 -14.16 43.88 -0.70
CA ILE A 41 -12.80 43.96 -0.14
C ILE A 41 -11.74 43.93 -1.24
N ALA A 42 -11.84 42.99 -2.20
CA ALA A 42 -10.90 42.89 -3.30
C ALA A 42 -10.77 44.20 -4.09
N LYS A 43 -11.90 44.91 -4.32
CA LYS A 43 -11.90 46.23 -4.94
C LYS A 43 -11.16 47.27 -4.11
N SER A 44 -11.33 47.27 -2.77
CA SER A 44 -10.68 48.23 -1.87
C SER A 44 -9.15 48.05 -1.81
N ILE A 45 -8.64 46.81 -1.96
CA ILE A 45 -7.20 46.49 -1.95
C ILE A 45 -6.60 46.36 -3.36
N ASN A 46 -7.33 46.72 -4.43
CA ASN A 46 -6.92 46.59 -5.84
C ASN A 46 -6.48 45.15 -6.18
N MET A 47 -7.26 44.15 -5.78
CA MET A 47 -7.05 42.74 -6.10
C MET A 47 -7.88 42.33 -7.30
N ASP A 48 -7.23 41.79 -8.34
CA ASP A 48 -7.91 41.27 -9.55
C ASP A 48 -8.49 39.87 -9.28
N LEU A 49 -9.78 39.80 -8.98
CA LEU A 49 -10.50 38.57 -8.71
C LEU A 49 -10.64 37.63 -9.93
N SER A 50 -10.40 38.11 -11.15
CA SER A 50 -10.45 37.23 -12.33
C SER A 50 -9.39 36.13 -12.31
N GLN A 51 -8.38 36.29 -11.47
CA GLN A 51 -7.27 35.33 -11.28
C GLN A 51 -7.56 34.28 -10.19
N PHE A 52 -8.72 34.35 -9.54
CA PHE A 52 -9.06 33.49 -8.40
C PHE A 52 -10.42 32.82 -8.59
N GLU A 53 -10.53 31.57 -8.18
CA GLU A 53 -11.80 30.88 -8.07
C GLU A 53 -12.52 31.34 -6.79
N VAL A 54 -13.73 31.88 -6.94
CA VAL A 54 -14.56 32.32 -5.81
C VAL A 54 -15.78 31.41 -5.69
N ILE A 55 -16.01 30.86 -4.52
CA ILE A 55 -17.15 29.98 -4.22
C ILE A 55 -17.99 30.65 -3.13
N ASN A 56 -19.22 30.99 -3.47
CA ASN A 56 -20.14 31.63 -2.52
C ASN A 56 -20.59 30.64 -1.43
N ALA A 57 -20.52 31.08 -0.18
CA ALA A 57 -21.04 30.35 0.97
C ALA A 57 -21.82 31.28 1.89
N PRO A 58 -23.03 30.88 2.37
CA PRO A 58 -23.94 31.78 3.08
C PRO A 58 -23.46 32.17 4.49
N ASP A 59 -22.61 31.33 5.10
CA ASP A 59 -22.11 31.53 6.45
C ASP A 59 -20.71 30.91 6.65
N PRO A 60 -19.95 31.32 7.67
CA PRO A 60 -18.58 30.82 7.88
C PRO A 60 -18.47 29.31 8.12
N ALA A 61 -19.48 28.66 8.70
CA ALA A 61 -19.42 27.21 8.96
C ALA A 61 -19.60 26.42 7.66
N SER A 62 -20.51 26.85 6.78
CA SER A 62 -20.68 26.32 5.43
C SER A 62 -19.42 26.55 4.60
N ALA A 63 -18.83 27.75 4.66
CA ALA A 63 -17.56 28.06 3.99
C ALA A 63 -16.44 27.11 4.43
N ALA A 64 -16.32 26.84 5.72
CA ALA A 64 -15.32 25.92 6.24
C ALA A 64 -15.53 24.48 5.75
N LYS A 65 -16.78 24.00 5.71
CA LYS A 65 -17.10 22.65 5.23
C LYS A 65 -16.79 22.49 3.73
N ILE A 66 -17.13 23.49 2.92
CA ILE A 66 -16.82 23.50 1.48
C ILE A 66 -15.31 23.55 1.29
N ALA A 67 -14.61 24.48 1.95
CA ALA A 67 -13.19 24.70 1.76
C ALA A 67 -12.35 23.50 2.19
N VAL A 68 -12.66 22.85 3.32
CA VAL A 68 -11.94 21.65 3.78
C VAL A 68 -12.19 20.47 2.84
N LYS A 69 -13.41 20.33 2.30
CA LYS A 69 -13.76 19.28 1.35
C LYS A 69 -12.95 19.43 0.03
N ILE A 70 -12.72 20.64 -0.45
CA ILE A 70 -11.87 20.90 -1.63
C ILE A 70 -10.46 20.34 -1.42
N VAL A 71 -9.88 20.49 -0.22
CA VAL A 71 -8.56 19.93 0.11
C VAL A 71 -8.64 18.42 0.30
N HIS A 72 -9.66 17.91 0.97
CA HIS A 72 -9.91 16.48 1.13
C HIS A 72 -9.98 15.75 -0.21
N ASP A 73 -10.68 16.32 -1.18
CA ASP A 73 -10.86 15.80 -2.53
C ASP A 73 -9.60 15.98 -3.42
N GLY A 74 -8.51 16.57 -2.90
CA GLY A 74 -7.25 16.78 -3.61
C GLY A 74 -7.29 17.90 -4.66
N LYS A 75 -8.31 18.77 -4.64
CA LYS A 75 -8.44 19.92 -5.56
C LYS A 75 -7.63 21.13 -5.11
N ALA A 76 -7.20 21.16 -3.83
CA ALA A 76 -6.24 22.09 -3.28
C ALA A 76 -5.23 21.36 -2.40
N ASP A 77 -4.03 21.91 -2.25
CA ASP A 77 -2.92 21.31 -1.52
C ASP A 77 -2.90 21.69 -0.04
N MET A 78 -3.55 22.79 0.33
CA MET A 78 -3.50 23.40 1.67
C MET A 78 -4.86 23.97 2.07
N TYR A 79 -5.10 24.08 3.38
CA TYR A 79 -6.31 24.64 3.98
C TYR A 79 -5.97 25.86 4.86
N MET A 80 -6.66 26.99 4.68
CA MET A 80 -6.41 28.21 5.45
C MET A 80 -7.67 28.74 6.12
N LYS A 81 -7.50 29.21 7.36
CA LYS A 81 -8.51 29.92 8.15
C LYS A 81 -8.59 31.39 7.73
N GLY A 82 -9.80 31.86 7.40
CA GLY A 82 -10.15 33.27 7.25
C GLY A 82 -10.98 33.79 8.43
N LEU A 83 -12.09 34.49 8.14
CA LEU A 83 -12.97 35.13 9.15
C LEU A 83 -13.94 34.14 9.79
N ILE A 84 -13.43 33.17 10.50
CA ILE A 84 -14.19 32.13 11.21
C ILE A 84 -13.62 31.91 12.62
N SER A 85 -14.46 31.45 13.56
CA SER A 85 -13.97 31.09 14.89
C SER A 85 -13.01 29.91 14.82
N THR A 86 -11.97 29.88 15.68
CA THR A 86 -11.02 28.76 15.75
C THR A 86 -11.75 27.44 16.04
N LYS A 87 -12.78 27.46 16.88
CA LYS A 87 -13.58 26.28 17.21
C LYS A 87 -14.27 25.68 15.98
N ASP A 88 -14.95 26.50 15.18
CA ASP A 88 -15.70 26.03 14.00
C ASP A 88 -14.75 25.63 12.88
N PHE A 89 -13.64 26.33 12.72
CA PHE A 89 -12.58 25.95 11.79
C PHE A 89 -11.99 24.57 12.13
N LEU A 90 -11.61 24.35 13.39
CA LEU A 90 -11.09 23.06 13.84
C LEU A 90 -12.13 21.93 13.74
N LYS A 91 -13.40 22.25 13.95
CA LYS A 91 -14.48 21.28 13.72
C LYS A 91 -14.50 20.79 12.27
N SER A 92 -14.25 21.66 11.29
CA SER A 92 -14.14 21.26 9.89
C SER A 92 -12.89 20.44 9.61
N VAL A 93 -11.74 20.79 10.19
CA VAL A 93 -10.48 20.01 10.09
C VAL A 93 -10.66 18.59 10.63
N LEU A 94 -11.41 18.46 11.74
CA LEU A 94 -11.65 17.19 12.43
C LEU A 94 -12.92 16.45 11.96
N ASP A 95 -13.59 16.93 10.93
CA ASP A 95 -14.78 16.26 10.37
C ASP A 95 -14.45 14.81 9.98
N LYS A 96 -15.40 13.89 10.23
CA LYS A 96 -15.17 12.46 10.01
C LYS A 96 -15.23 12.07 8.52
N GLU A 97 -15.98 12.82 7.72
CA GLU A 97 -16.24 12.51 6.30
C GLU A 97 -15.33 13.29 5.36
N VAL A 98 -15.16 14.58 5.61
CA VAL A 98 -14.48 15.52 4.71
C VAL A 98 -13.31 16.25 5.36
N GLY A 99 -12.97 15.93 6.60
CA GLY A 99 -11.86 16.55 7.32
C GLY A 99 -10.48 16.04 6.92
N LEU A 100 -9.46 16.58 7.57
CA LEU A 100 -8.05 16.30 7.29
C LEU A 100 -7.39 15.44 8.38
N ARG A 101 -8.14 14.54 9.00
CA ARG A 101 -7.68 13.69 10.10
C ARG A 101 -6.70 12.63 9.62
N THR A 102 -5.64 12.38 10.40
CA THR A 102 -4.65 11.31 10.18
C THR A 102 -4.61 10.29 11.31
N GLY A 103 -5.30 10.56 12.43
CA GLY A 103 -5.10 9.84 13.70
C GLY A 103 -3.92 10.35 14.53
N ARG A 104 -3.08 11.24 13.99
CA ARG A 104 -2.00 11.92 14.75
C ARG A 104 -2.60 13.00 15.66
N VAL A 105 -1.87 13.32 16.71
CA VAL A 105 -2.19 14.46 17.59
C VAL A 105 -2.00 15.76 16.81
N LEU A 106 -2.91 16.70 16.97
CA LEU A 106 -2.77 18.05 16.39
C LEU A 106 -1.86 18.89 17.26
N THR A 107 -0.89 19.57 16.66
CA THR A 107 0.05 20.46 17.32
C THR A 107 0.23 21.75 16.53
N HIS A 108 0.55 22.85 17.21
CA HIS A 108 0.82 24.11 16.54
C HIS A 108 2.31 24.40 16.55
N VAL A 109 2.89 24.58 15.37
CA VAL A 109 4.32 24.89 15.22
C VAL A 109 4.47 26.30 14.68
N GLY A 110 5.07 27.17 15.48
CA GLY A 110 5.49 28.49 15.06
C GLY A 110 6.93 28.46 14.58
N VAL A 111 7.22 29.09 13.46
CA VAL A 111 8.57 29.19 12.89
C VAL A 111 8.99 30.66 12.92
N PHE A 112 10.14 30.95 13.47
CA PHE A 112 10.64 32.31 13.70
C PHE A 112 12.01 32.51 13.08
N GLU A 113 12.20 33.68 12.47
CA GLU A 113 13.49 34.26 12.17
C GLU A 113 13.82 35.24 13.27
N VAL A 114 14.79 34.87 14.15
CA VAL A 114 15.13 35.66 15.34
C VAL A 114 16.46 36.37 15.13
N LYS A 115 16.48 37.70 15.28
CA LYS A 115 17.72 38.49 15.14
C LYS A 115 18.78 38.03 16.15
N GLY A 116 19.94 37.66 15.64
CA GLY A 116 21.05 37.15 16.45
C GLY A 116 21.08 35.64 16.64
N VAL A 117 20.12 34.94 16.08
CA VAL A 117 20.11 33.46 15.94
C VAL A 117 20.30 33.13 14.49
N GLU A 118 21.26 32.25 14.15
CA GLU A 118 21.63 31.97 12.76
C GLU A 118 20.60 31.09 12.06
N GLN A 119 19.93 30.20 12.80
CA GLN A 119 18.96 29.24 12.29
C GLN A 119 17.51 29.69 12.51
N LEU A 120 16.58 29.13 11.73
CA LEU A 120 15.15 29.24 12.04
C LEU A 120 14.84 28.50 13.35
N LEU A 121 14.02 29.09 14.20
CA LEU A 121 13.54 28.45 15.42
C LEU A 121 12.11 27.94 15.24
N PHE A 122 11.92 26.64 15.48
CA PHE A 122 10.63 25.96 15.49
C PHE A 122 10.15 25.78 16.93
N LEU A 123 9.04 26.42 17.27
CA LEU A 123 8.46 26.43 18.63
C LEU A 123 7.23 25.51 18.64
N SER A 124 7.18 24.54 19.55
CA SER A 124 6.02 23.61 19.70
C SER A 124 5.95 22.98 21.10
N ASP A 125 4.77 22.71 21.66
CA ASP A 125 3.46 23.15 21.25
C ASP A 125 3.09 24.40 22.05
N GLN A 126 2.52 25.39 21.40
CA GLN A 126 2.17 26.65 22.07
C GLN A 126 0.66 26.95 22.08
N ALA A 127 -0.20 26.03 21.54
CA ALA A 127 -1.60 26.39 21.37
C ALA A 127 -2.62 25.25 21.48
N PHE A 128 -2.25 23.99 21.55
CA PHE A 128 -3.19 22.87 21.47
C PHE A 128 -3.18 21.92 22.67
N ILE A 129 -2.02 21.42 23.08
CA ILE A 129 -1.94 20.41 24.13
C ILE A 129 -1.57 21.09 25.45
N MET A 130 -2.50 21.08 26.41
CA MET A 130 -2.35 21.81 27.66
C MET A 130 -1.17 21.32 28.48
N TYR A 131 -1.17 20.04 28.85
CA TYR A 131 -0.15 19.37 29.64
C TYR A 131 0.21 18.06 28.94
N PRO A 132 1.10 18.09 27.93
CA PRO A 132 1.40 16.92 27.15
C PRO A 132 2.09 15.84 27.98
N THR A 133 1.61 14.60 27.89
CA THR A 133 2.29 13.43 28.41
C THR A 133 3.60 13.18 27.66
N LEU A 134 4.47 12.32 28.18
CA LEU A 134 5.71 11.94 27.50
C LEU A 134 5.45 11.40 26.09
N GLU A 135 4.42 10.56 25.91
CA GLU A 135 4.02 10.02 24.61
C GLU A 135 3.52 11.12 23.65
N GLU A 136 2.75 12.07 24.16
CA GLU A 136 2.30 13.22 23.38
C GLU A 136 3.48 14.13 23.01
N LYS A 137 4.48 14.30 23.87
CA LYS A 137 5.72 15.05 23.56
C LYS A 137 6.50 14.39 22.42
N VAL A 138 6.54 13.06 22.33
CA VAL A 138 7.10 12.36 21.18
C VAL A 138 6.34 12.73 19.89
N LYS A 139 5.01 12.79 19.95
CA LYS A 139 4.18 13.17 18.78
C LYS A 139 4.33 14.65 18.40
N ILE A 140 4.52 15.54 19.38
CA ILE A 140 4.84 16.95 19.14
C ILE A 140 6.18 17.06 18.40
N ILE A 141 7.20 16.32 18.83
CA ILE A 141 8.50 16.26 18.16
C ILE A 141 8.33 15.75 16.72
N GLU A 142 7.66 14.62 16.50
CA GLU A 142 7.42 14.06 15.17
C GLU A 142 6.76 15.08 14.22
N ASN A 143 5.77 15.83 14.70
CA ASN A 143 5.10 16.87 13.92
C ASN A 143 6.03 18.05 13.59
N ALA A 144 6.84 18.49 14.55
CA ALA A 144 7.79 19.57 14.33
C ALA A 144 8.92 19.17 13.37
N LEU A 145 9.37 17.90 13.44
CA LEU A 145 10.35 17.33 12.49
C LEU A 145 9.88 17.37 11.06
N ASP A 146 8.60 17.04 10.80
CA ASP A 146 8.04 17.09 9.45
C ASP A 146 8.17 18.50 8.84
N ILE A 147 7.95 19.54 9.65
CA ILE A 147 8.03 20.93 9.21
C ILE A 147 9.48 21.39 9.05
N ALA A 148 10.35 21.07 10.00
CA ALA A 148 11.78 21.39 9.92
C ALA A 148 12.45 20.72 8.71
N ASN A 149 12.14 19.43 8.47
CA ASN A 149 12.62 18.71 7.29
C ASN A 149 12.09 19.33 6.00
N ALA A 150 10.84 19.77 5.96
CA ALA A 150 10.26 20.47 4.82
C ALA A 150 11.01 21.77 4.52
N CYS A 151 11.47 22.48 5.55
CA CYS A 151 12.32 23.66 5.42
C CYS A 151 13.80 23.35 5.08
N GLY A 152 14.14 22.07 4.86
CA GLY A 152 15.47 21.64 4.42
C GLY A 152 16.47 21.36 5.56
N ILE A 153 16.04 21.39 6.82
CA ILE A 153 16.90 21.09 7.97
C ILE A 153 17.03 19.56 8.08
N LYS A 154 18.23 19.07 7.88
CA LYS A 154 18.54 17.63 8.03
C LYS A 154 18.99 17.34 9.44
N ASN A 155 18.38 16.32 10.06
CA ASN A 155 18.68 15.88 11.42
C ASN A 155 18.56 17.04 12.46
N PRO A 156 17.36 17.67 12.57
CA PRO A 156 17.15 18.84 13.42
C PRO A 156 17.55 18.58 14.88
N LYS A 157 18.03 19.59 15.56
CA LYS A 157 18.36 19.59 16.99
C LYS A 157 17.15 20.02 17.81
N VAL A 158 16.66 19.12 18.66
CA VAL A 158 15.48 19.32 19.51
C VAL A 158 15.91 19.55 20.94
N ALA A 159 15.59 20.72 21.49
CA ALA A 159 15.81 21.07 22.89
C ALA A 159 14.50 20.96 23.70
N PRO A 160 14.29 19.90 24.48
CA PRO A 160 13.25 19.89 25.52
C PRO A 160 13.58 20.88 26.62
N LEU A 161 12.78 21.96 26.67
CA LEU A 161 13.06 23.10 27.54
C LEU A 161 12.67 22.84 29.00
N ALA A 162 13.53 23.29 29.90
CA ALA A 162 13.31 23.36 31.35
C ALA A 162 13.96 24.60 31.93
N ALA A 163 13.76 24.88 33.21
CA ALA A 163 14.36 25.99 33.86
C ALA A 163 15.85 25.77 34.22
N VAL A 164 16.30 24.52 34.19
CA VAL A 164 17.67 24.09 34.55
C VAL A 164 18.14 22.94 33.67
N GLU A 165 19.45 22.73 33.59
CA GLU A 165 20.09 21.73 32.73
C GLU A 165 20.33 20.37 33.42
N VAL A 166 19.94 20.24 34.68
CA VAL A 166 20.10 19.01 35.47
C VAL A 166 18.76 18.40 35.84
N VAL A 167 18.72 17.09 35.91
CA VAL A 167 17.49 16.37 36.30
C VAL A 167 17.19 16.64 37.77
N ASN A 168 16.00 17.17 38.05
CA ASN A 168 15.49 17.38 39.41
C ASN A 168 14.13 16.68 39.53
N PRO A 169 13.99 15.63 40.38
CA PRO A 169 12.71 14.90 40.53
C PRO A 169 11.53 15.77 40.98
N LYS A 170 11.78 16.94 41.58
CA LYS A 170 10.76 17.92 41.97
C LYS A 170 10.33 18.82 40.80
N MET A 171 11.00 18.70 39.66
CA MET A 171 10.70 19.44 38.42
C MET A 171 10.42 18.47 37.27
N PRO A 172 9.16 18.03 37.11
CA PRO A 172 8.80 17.00 36.13
C PRO A 172 9.32 17.28 34.71
N ALA A 173 9.33 18.53 34.28
CA ALA A 173 9.85 18.92 32.96
C ALA A 173 11.31 18.47 32.72
N THR A 174 12.16 18.48 33.79
CA THR A 174 13.56 18.02 33.65
C THR A 174 13.67 16.50 33.53
N VAL A 175 12.78 15.77 34.21
CA VAL A 175 12.74 14.30 34.18
C VAL A 175 12.26 13.83 32.79
N GLU A 176 11.21 14.43 32.28
CA GLU A 176 10.66 14.08 30.96
C GLU A 176 11.64 14.46 29.83
N ALA A 177 12.31 15.59 29.93
CA ALA A 177 13.32 16.02 28.96
C ALA A 177 14.51 15.03 28.90
N ALA A 178 14.97 14.54 30.05
CA ALA A 178 16.00 13.50 30.09
C ALA A 178 15.53 12.17 29.50
N GLU A 179 14.27 11.77 29.74
CA GLU A 179 13.71 10.54 29.16
C GLU A 179 13.57 10.64 27.64
N LEU A 180 13.16 11.80 27.09
CA LEU A 180 13.13 12.04 25.64
C LEU A 180 14.54 11.94 25.03
N THR A 181 15.57 12.47 25.69
CA THR A 181 16.96 12.34 25.27
C THR A 181 17.39 10.88 25.21
N LYS A 182 17.09 10.12 26.26
CA LYS A 182 17.36 8.68 26.33
C LYS A 182 16.61 7.89 25.24
N MET A 183 15.33 8.19 25.00
CA MET A 183 14.55 7.56 23.92
C MET A 183 15.16 7.82 22.55
N ASN A 184 15.75 8.97 22.31
CA ASN A 184 16.47 9.28 21.08
C ASN A 184 17.78 8.48 20.98
N GLU A 185 18.55 8.36 22.05
CA GLU A 185 19.78 7.55 22.11
C GLU A 185 19.51 6.06 21.90
N GLU A 186 18.41 5.55 22.46
CA GLU A 186 17.94 4.18 22.24
C GLU A 186 17.35 3.93 20.84
N GLY A 187 17.25 4.98 20.00
CA GLY A 187 16.71 4.90 18.65
C GLY A 187 15.19 4.72 18.59
N LYS A 188 14.46 5.01 19.66
CA LYS A 188 12.99 5.07 19.71
C LYS A 188 12.46 6.32 19.02
N ILE A 189 13.15 7.45 19.14
CA ILE A 189 12.90 8.69 18.40
C ILE A 189 14.05 8.87 17.41
N LYS A 190 13.73 9.00 16.11
CA LYS A 190 14.71 9.01 15.01
C LYS A 190 14.61 10.29 14.18
N GLY A 191 15.65 10.56 13.38
CA GLY A 191 15.66 11.67 12.42
C GLY A 191 15.93 13.04 13.06
N CYS A 192 16.44 13.06 14.30
CA CYS A 192 16.82 14.25 15.03
C CYS A 192 17.89 13.95 16.08
N ILE A 193 18.46 15.01 16.66
CA ILE A 193 19.28 14.95 17.86
C ILE A 193 18.47 15.58 18.98
N ILE A 194 18.23 14.86 20.07
CA ILE A 194 17.55 15.39 21.26
C ILE A 194 18.59 15.54 22.38
N ASP A 195 18.58 16.70 23.02
CA ASP A 195 19.42 16.96 24.19
C ASP A 195 18.67 17.84 25.19
N GLY A 196 18.34 17.27 26.33
CA GLY A 196 17.60 17.92 27.42
C GLY A 196 17.82 17.21 28.77
N PRO A 197 17.46 17.89 29.87
CA PRO A 197 16.85 19.22 29.93
C PRO A 197 17.82 20.34 29.58
N LEU A 198 17.32 21.38 28.93
CA LEU A 198 18.07 22.61 28.62
C LEU A 198 17.27 23.87 29.01
N SER A 199 17.94 24.87 29.54
CA SER A 199 17.37 26.21 29.63
C SER A 199 17.36 26.89 28.26
N LEU A 200 16.50 27.88 28.06
CA LEU A 200 16.34 28.54 26.76
C LEU A 200 17.64 29.17 26.25
N ASP A 201 18.40 29.83 27.14
CA ASP A 201 19.68 30.45 26.80
C ASP A 201 20.71 29.43 26.31
N MET A 202 20.78 28.25 26.94
CA MET A 202 21.64 27.15 26.51
C MET A 202 21.18 26.53 25.17
N ALA A 203 19.88 26.55 24.89
CA ALA A 203 19.36 26.02 23.65
C ALA A 203 19.69 26.90 22.44
N ILE A 204 19.71 28.23 22.57
CA ILE A 204 19.76 29.17 21.43
C ILE A 204 20.96 30.14 21.44
N SER A 205 21.80 30.18 22.49
CA SER A 205 22.92 31.11 22.58
C SER A 205 24.25 30.39 22.78
N LYS A 206 25.10 30.45 21.77
CA LYS A 206 26.49 29.94 21.84
C LYS A 206 27.30 30.66 22.95
N GLU A 207 27.04 31.95 23.18
CA GLU A 207 27.67 32.72 24.23
C GLU A 207 27.30 32.19 25.62
N ALA A 208 25.99 31.97 25.89
CA ALA A 208 25.53 31.39 27.14
C ALA A 208 26.16 30.00 27.40
N CYS A 209 26.27 29.18 26.39
CA CYS A 209 26.93 27.89 26.50
C CYS A 209 28.41 28.01 26.86
N SER A 210 29.12 29.02 26.34
CA SER A 210 30.55 29.22 26.61
C SER A 210 30.86 29.57 28.09
N HIS A 211 29.88 30.14 28.78
CA HIS A 211 29.99 30.49 30.19
C HIS A 211 29.70 29.34 31.15
N LYS A 212 28.94 28.34 30.73
CA LYS A 212 28.59 27.15 31.53
C LYS A 212 29.53 25.96 31.23
N LYS A 213 30.80 26.10 31.67
CA LYS A 213 31.84 25.07 31.47
C LYS A 213 31.52 23.79 32.25
N GLY A 214 31.81 22.62 31.63
CA GLY A 214 31.73 21.30 32.27
C GLY A 214 30.44 20.51 31.98
N LEU A 215 29.55 21.02 31.16
CA LEU A 215 28.40 20.26 30.65
C LEU A 215 28.75 19.72 29.25
N ASP A 216 28.80 18.39 29.12
CA ASP A 216 28.93 17.73 27.81
C ASP A 216 27.54 17.67 27.18
N ARG A 217 27.28 18.51 26.16
CA ARG A 217 25.99 18.68 25.51
C ARG A 217 26.11 18.56 24.00
N LYS A 218 25.09 17.90 23.39
CA LYS A 218 24.97 17.79 21.92
C LYS A 218 24.45 19.10 21.30
N ILE A 219 23.69 19.87 22.07
CA ILE A 219 23.16 21.19 21.69
C ILE A 219 23.92 22.25 22.45
N THR A 220 24.52 23.17 21.71
CA THR A 220 25.41 24.22 22.25
C THR A 220 25.01 25.61 21.72
N GLY A 221 23.74 25.98 21.90
CA GLY A 221 23.19 27.23 21.41
C GLY A 221 22.76 27.21 19.96
N ASP A 222 22.55 26.01 19.42
CA ASP A 222 22.23 25.76 18.03
C ASP A 222 21.02 24.82 17.85
N ALA A 223 20.06 24.87 18.77
CA ALA A 223 18.81 24.18 18.67
C ALA A 223 17.97 24.72 17.51
N ASP A 224 17.36 23.80 16.75
CA ASP A 224 16.39 24.12 15.71
C ASP A 224 14.96 24.10 16.27
N ILE A 225 14.63 23.11 17.10
CA ILE A 225 13.29 22.90 17.65
C ILE A 225 13.30 23.09 19.16
N LEU A 226 12.46 24.00 19.64
CA LEU A 226 12.21 24.26 21.04
C LEU A 226 10.93 23.56 21.47
N LEU A 227 11.05 22.50 22.26
CA LEU A 227 9.93 21.75 22.82
C LEU A 227 9.56 22.33 24.19
N PHE A 228 8.37 22.89 24.31
CA PHE A 228 7.87 23.42 25.56
C PHE A 228 7.31 22.34 26.49
N PRO A 229 7.48 22.46 27.81
CA PRO A 229 6.95 21.51 28.78
C PRO A 229 5.43 21.48 28.82
N ASP A 230 4.78 22.64 28.59
CA ASP A 230 3.34 22.83 28.63
C ASP A 230 2.92 24.05 27.79
N ILE A 231 1.59 24.17 27.57
CA ILE A 231 0.99 25.24 26.75
C ILE A 231 1.23 26.65 27.31
N HIS A 232 1.29 26.79 28.63
CA HIS A 232 1.46 28.10 29.25
C HIS A 232 2.81 28.68 28.90
N THR A 233 3.87 27.88 29.07
CA THR A 233 5.23 28.23 28.71
C THR A 233 5.35 28.55 27.22
N GLY A 234 4.80 27.69 26.36
CA GLY A 234 4.84 27.88 24.91
C GLY A 234 4.06 29.11 24.45
N ASN A 235 2.85 29.31 24.97
CA ASN A 235 1.99 30.42 24.56
C ASN A 235 2.54 31.78 24.98
N VAL A 236 3.10 31.89 26.22
CA VAL A 236 3.73 33.11 26.69
C VAL A 236 4.96 33.43 25.85
N ALA A 237 5.84 32.46 25.60
CA ALA A 237 7.02 32.65 24.75
C ALA A 237 6.65 33.09 23.32
N TYR A 238 5.69 32.41 22.69
CA TYR A 238 5.21 32.78 21.37
C TYR A 238 4.69 34.22 21.31
N LYS A 239 3.78 34.59 22.21
CA LYS A 239 3.20 35.94 22.25
C LYS A 239 4.21 37.01 22.56
N MET A 240 5.18 36.72 23.42
CA MET A 240 6.27 37.63 23.71
C MET A 240 7.10 37.93 22.46
N LEU A 241 7.48 36.90 21.67
CA LEU A 241 8.22 37.07 20.43
C LEU A 241 7.43 37.86 19.38
N VAL A 242 6.14 37.60 19.25
CA VAL A 242 5.28 38.27 18.26
C VAL A 242 4.98 39.72 18.61
N HIS A 243 4.62 40.00 19.87
CA HIS A 243 4.09 41.32 20.24
C HIS A 243 5.14 42.29 20.82
N THR A 244 6.28 41.79 21.31
CA THR A 244 7.33 42.65 21.88
C THR A 244 8.58 42.72 21.00
N ALA A 245 9.01 41.58 20.44
CA ALA A 245 10.21 41.51 19.63
C ALA A 245 9.93 41.73 18.12
N HIS A 246 8.69 41.59 17.68
CA HIS A 246 8.23 41.77 16.29
C HIS A 246 9.04 40.96 15.27
N PHE A 247 9.45 39.75 15.62
CA PHE A 247 10.21 38.88 14.75
C PHE A 247 9.33 38.35 13.60
N LEU A 248 9.95 38.14 12.43
CA LEU A 248 9.30 37.48 11.31
C LEU A 248 8.93 36.07 11.71
N ASN A 249 7.67 35.71 11.44
CA ASN A 249 7.17 34.41 11.81
C ASN A 249 6.11 33.89 10.82
N GLY A 250 5.93 32.58 10.83
CA GLY A 250 4.81 31.86 10.22
C GLY A 250 4.40 30.72 11.12
N ALA A 251 3.19 30.21 10.97
CA ALA A 251 2.71 29.12 11.82
C ALA A 251 1.82 28.12 11.05
N ILE A 252 1.93 26.86 11.46
CA ILE A 252 1.20 25.73 10.87
C ILE A 252 0.59 24.85 11.96
N LEU A 253 -0.63 24.39 11.73
CA LEU A 253 -1.23 23.28 12.46
C LEU A 253 -0.75 21.98 11.81
N ALA A 254 0.02 21.18 12.54
CA ALA A 254 0.58 19.91 12.12
C ALA A 254 -0.23 18.72 12.62
N GLY A 255 0.01 17.52 12.07
CA GLY A 255 -0.73 16.29 12.38
C GLY A 255 -1.91 16.01 11.45
N THR A 256 -2.10 16.82 10.42
CA THR A 256 -3.17 16.73 9.41
C THR A 256 -2.69 16.10 8.11
N SER A 257 -3.61 15.64 7.25
CA SER A 257 -3.30 15.03 5.94
C SER A 257 -2.89 16.02 4.85
N ALA A 258 -3.07 17.32 5.09
CA ALA A 258 -2.59 18.43 4.29
C ALA A 258 -2.22 19.59 5.23
N PRO A 259 -1.31 20.50 4.85
CA PRO A 259 -0.97 21.66 5.68
C PRO A 259 -2.21 22.51 5.99
N VAL A 260 -2.35 22.88 7.27
CA VAL A 260 -3.43 23.73 7.73
C VAL A 260 -2.87 25.02 8.31
N ILE A 261 -3.21 26.14 7.69
CA ILE A 261 -2.75 27.46 8.09
C ILE A 261 -3.78 28.04 9.06
N LEU A 262 -3.39 28.10 10.33
CA LEU A 262 -4.20 28.59 11.43
C LEU A 262 -3.56 29.85 12.01
N THR A 263 -3.92 31.00 11.45
CA THR A 263 -3.45 32.32 11.93
C THR A 263 -4.48 32.99 12.82
N SER A 264 -4.00 33.84 13.75
CA SER A 264 -4.86 34.70 14.56
C SER A 264 -5.43 35.85 13.72
N ARG A 265 -6.56 36.41 14.14
CA ARG A 265 -7.09 37.65 13.54
C ARG A 265 -6.14 38.82 13.72
N SER A 266 -5.39 38.84 14.83
CA SER A 266 -4.40 39.89 15.15
C SER A 266 -3.07 39.72 14.45
N ASP A 267 -2.85 38.61 13.71
CA ASP A 267 -1.59 38.40 13.02
C ASP A 267 -1.48 39.34 11.80
N SER A 268 -0.28 39.84 11.58
CA SER A 268 0.04 40.74 10.47
C SER A 268 -0.16 40.04 9.11
N VAL A 269 -0.32 40.81 8.05
CA VAL A 269 -0.33 40.33 6.68
C VAL A 269 0.94 39.53 6.38
N ALA A 270 2.11 40.03 6.83
CA ALA A 270 3.39 39.34 6.67
C ALA A 270 3.41 37.94 7.33
N THR A 271 2.90 37.81 8.55
CA THR A 271 2.76 36.50 9.23
C THR A 271 1.87 35.53 8.45
N LYS A 272 0.78 36.04 7.86
CA LYS A 272 -0.11 35.23 7.01
C LYS A 272 0.60 34.78 5.72
N VAL A 273 1.33 35.67 5.04
CA VAL A 273 2.12 35.33 3.85
C VAL A 273 3.19 34.28 4.17
N ASN A 274 3.94 34.47 5.26
CA ASN A 274 4.94 33.51 5.71
C ASN A 274 4.32 32.13 6.05
N SER A 275 3.12 32.13 6.65
CA SER A 275 2.41 30.87 6.95
C SER A 275 1.95 30.17 5.65
N ILE A 276 1.55 30.93 4.62
CA ILE A 276 1.24 30.38 3.30
C ILE A 276 2.49 29.80 2.65
N ALA A 277 3.63 30.50 2.72
CA ALA A 277 4.90 30.00 2.21
C ALA A 277 5.33 28.71 2.91
N LEU A 278 5.27 28.68 4.25
CA LEU A 278 5.57 27.50 5.06
C LEU A 278 4.64 26.32 4.71
N GLY A 279 3.34 26.58 4.54
CA GLY A 279 2.37 25.59 4.09
C GLY A 279 2.69 25.06 2.69
N SER A 280 3.11 25.91 1.76
CA SER A 280 3.48 25.51 0.41
C SER A 280 4.70 24.57 0.39
N VAL A 281 5.71 24.88 1.18
CA VAL A 281 6.91 24.03 1.35
C VAL A 281 6.54 22.69 2.00
N LEU A 282 5.71 22.71 3.05
CA LEU A 282 5.24 21.50 3.72
C LEU A 282 4.37 20.63 2.78
N ALA A 283 3.49 21.23 1.98
CA ALA A 283 2.67 20.51 1.02
C ALA A 283 3.53 19.79 -0.03
N GLU A 284 4.61 20.43 -0.51
CA GLU A 284 5.56 19.80 -1.42
C GLU A 284 6.29 18.63 -0.76
N HIS A 285 6.75 18.81 0.48
CA HIS A 285 7.41 17.78 1.27
C HIS A 285 6.49 16.58 1.52
N MET A 286 5.25 16.83 1.95
CA MET A 286 4.24 15.79 2.17
C MET A 286 3.92 15.03 0.90
N LYS A 287 3.81 15.71 -0.25
CA LYS A 287 3.58 15.08 -1.55
C LYS A 287 4.74 14.18 -1.96
N LYS A 288 5.98 14.64 -1.76
CA LYS A 288 7.20 13.86 -2.05
C LYS A 288 7.34 12.63 -1.15
N ASN A 289 6.89 12.73 0.10
CA ASN A 289 7.00 11.67 1.12
C ASN A 289 5.74 10.84 1.30
N LYS A 290 4.65 11.17 0.56
CA LYS A 290 3.41 10.38 0.59
C LYS A 290 3.69 9.00 0.04
N LYS A 291 3.59 8.00 0.92
CA LYS A 291 3.68 6.60 0.48
C LYS A 291 2.52 6.28 -0.46
N PRO A 292 2.79 5.60 -1.58
CA PRO A 292 1.76 5.25 -2.55
C PRO A 292 0.72 4.32 -1.95
N LYS A 293 -0.49 4.43 -2.46
CA LYS A 293 -1.57 3.49 -2.23
C LYS A 293 -1.54 2.42 -3.31
N ILE A 294 -1.54 1.16 -2.93
CA ILE A 294 -1.31 0.03 -3.83
C ILE A 294 -2.51 -0.91 -3.80
N ALA A 295 -3.03 -1.25 -4.98
CA ALA A 295 -3.98 -2.33 -5.15
C ALA A 295 -3.25 -3.59 -5.63
N ILE A 296 -3.59 -4.74 -5.05
CA ILE A 296 -3.12 -6.05 -5.48
C ILE A 296 -4.34 -6.89 -5.86
N VAL A 297 -4.35 -7.41 -7.08
CA VAL A 297 -5.40 -8.29 -7.58
C VAL A 297 -4.88 -9.73 -7.56
N GLY A 298 -5.47 -10.54 -6.68
CA GLY A 298 -5.09 -11.92 -6.40
C GLY A 298 -4.32 -12.09 -5.08
N ALA A 299 -4.89 -12.84 -4.14
CA ALA A 299 -4.29 -13.21 -2.86
C ALA A 299 -3.56 -14.57 -2.92
N GLY A 300 -2.95 -14.88 -4.05
CA GLY A 300 -2.03 -16.01 -4.22
C GLY A 300 -0.61 -15.70 -3.71
N PRO A 301 0.37 -16.62 -3.91
CA PRO A 301 1.73 -16.45 -3.38
C PRO A 301 2.45 -15.18 -3.87
N ALA A 302 2.20 -14.75 -5.11
CA ALA A 302 2.77 -13.52 -5.65
C ALA A 302 2.20 -12.27 -4.97
N GLY A 303 0.86 -12.15 -4.91
CA GLY A 303 0.18 -11.02 -4.30
C GLY A 303 0.44 -10.90 -2.80
N LEU A 304 0.34 -12.01 -2.05
CA LEU A 304 0.60 -12.03 -0.60
C LEU A 304 2.05 -11.66 -0.27
N THR A 305 3.01 -12.09 -1.10
CA THR A 305 4.42 -11.72 -0.90
C THR A 305 4.64 -10.24 -1.16
N ALA A 306 4.09 -9.69 -2.24
CA ALA A 306 4.15 -8.26 -2.53
C ALA A 306 3.52 -7.44 -1.40
N ALA A 307 2.32 -7.81 -0.96
CA ALA A 307 1.62 -7.17 0.14
C ALA A 307 2.46 -7.13 1.42
N LYS A 308 2.98 -8.28 1.84
CA LYS A 308 3.82 -8.39 3.04
C LYS A 308 5.04 -7.47 3.00
N GLU A 309 5.80 -7.46 1.90
CA GLU A 309 7.02 -6.66 1.81
C GLU A 309 6.72 -5.15 1.77
N LEU A 310 5.62 -4.74 1.13
CA LEU A 310 5.16 -3.36 1.11
C LEU A 310 4.64 -2.90 2.48
N LEU A 311 3.81 -3.73 3.16
CA LEU A 311 3.26 -3.43 4.47
C LEU A 311 4.34 -3.31 5.56
N LYS A 312 5.41 -4.12 5.53
CA LYS A 312 6.58 -3.96 6.41
C LYS A 312 7.21 -2.56 6.31
N LYS A 313 7.10 -1.94 5.16
CA LYS A 313 7.57 -0.58 4.89
C LYS A 313 6.46 0.47 5.10
N GLN A 314 5.34 0.07 5.72
CA GLN A 314 4.19 0.93 6.05
C GLN A 314 3.50 1.56 4.82
N TYR A 315 3.51 0.89 3.66
CA TYR A 315 2.68 1.26 2.53
C TYR A 315 1.23 0.86 2.80
N LYS A 316 0.27 1.54 2.19
CA LYS A 316 -1.14 1.15 2.24
C LYS A 316 -1.41 0.16 1.11
N VAL A 317 -1.89 -1.04 1.46
CA VAL A 317 -2.12 -2.12 0.51
C VAL A 317 -3.54 -2.66 0.66
N ASP A 318 -4.30 -2.58 -0.42
CA ASP A 318 -5.62 -3.18 -0.57
C ASP A 318 -5.49 -4.41 -1.49
N ILE A 319 -6.04 -5.56 -1.07
CA ILE A 319 -5.91 -6.84 -1.75
C ILE A 319 -7.30 -7.32 -2.17
N TYR A 320 -7.47 -7.56 -3.46
CA TYR A 320 -8.73 -8.00 -4.07
C TYR A 320 -8.60 -9.46 -4.48
N GLU A 321 -9.48 -10.30 -3.98
CA GLU A 321 -9.45 -11.75 -4.21
C GLU A 321 -10.83 -12.23 -4.70
N LYS A 322 -10.82 -13.07 -5.73
CA LYS A 322 -12.03 -13.68 -6.30
C LYS A 322 -12.69 -14.66 -5.34
N GLU A 323 -11.88 -15.44 -4.63
CA GLU A 323 -12.37 -16.40 -3.64
C GLU A 323 -12.75 -15.70 -2.32
N ASN A 324 -13.50 -16.43 -1.48
CA ASN A 324 -13.83 -15.97 -0.12
C ASN A 324 -12.71 -16.26 0.89
N PHE A 325 -11.52 -16.61 0.42
CA PHE A 325 -10.33 -16.90 1.22
C PHE A 325 -9.05 -16.59 0.44
N ALA A 326 -7.97 -16.33 1.15
CA ALA A 326 -6.66 -16.09 0.57
C ALA A 326 -5.82 -17.37 0.44
N GLY A 327 -4.77 -17.33 -0.37
CA GLY A 327 -3.79 -18.39 -0.57
C GLY A 327 -3.71 -18.91 -2.01
N GLY A 328 -4.71 -18.60 -2.84
CA GLY A 328 -4.75 -19.02 -4.25
C GLY A 328 -4.58 -20.54 -4.40
N VAL A 329 -3.91 -20.98 -5.46
CA VAL A 329 -3.70 -22.42 -5.74
C VAL A 329 -3.00 -23.16 -4.59
N MET A 330 -2.20 -22.49 -3.75
CA MET A 330 -1.64 -23.13 -2.55
C MET A 330 -2.74 -23.59 -1.58
N ALA A 331 -3.86 -22.88 -1.50
CA ALA A 331 -4.97 -23.24 -0.63
C ALA A 331 -5.86 -24.33 -1.22
N PHE A 332 -6.31 -24.16 -2.45
CA PHE A 332 -7.32 -25.04 -3.05
C PHE A 332 -6.79 -26.05 -4.09
N GLY A 333 -5.61 -25.84 -4.68
CA GLY A 333 -5.08 -26.68 -5.76
C GLY A 333 -4.03 -27.70 -5.31
N ILE A 334 -3.35 -27.47 -4.17
CA ILE A 334 -2.33 -28.37 -3.63
C ILE A 334 -2.89 -29.12 -2.43
N PRO A 335 -2.90 -30.47 -2.42
CA PRO A 335 -3.49 -31.25 -1.33
C PRO A 335 -2.78 -31.08 0.02
N ALA A 336 -3.52 -31.34 1.13
CA ALA A 336 -3.02 -31.20 2.50
C ALA A 336 -1.84 -32.13 2.81
N PHE A 337 -1.76 -33.30 2.19
CA PHE A 337 -0.63 -34.24 2.37
C PHE A 337 0.70 -33.71 1.79
N ARG A 338 0.64 -32.71 0.87
CA ARG A 338 1.83 -31.99 0.38
C ARG A 338 2.08 -30.69 1.12
N ILE A 339 1.06 -29.85 1.25
CA ILE A 339 1.13 -28.55 1.90
C ILE A 339 -0.06 -28.39 2.83
N LYS A 340 0.13 -28.56 4.14
CA LYS A 340 -0.89 -28.30 5.16
C LYS A 340 -1.32 -26.83 5.14
N TYR A 341 -2.58 -26.54 5.48
CA TYR A 341 -3.11 -25.17 5.47
C TYR A 341 -2.35 -24.20 6.38
N ASP A 342 -1.79 -24.69 7.49
CA ASP A 342 -0.94 -23.86 8.38
C ASP A 342 0.31 -23.31 7.67
N LYS A 343 0.82 -23.99 6.65
CA LYS A 343 1.91 -23.47 5.82
C LYS A 343 1.41 -22.35 4.90
N VAL A 344 0.16 -22.43 4.41
CA VAL A 344 -0.49 -21.37 3.61
C VAL A 344 -0.76 -20.15 4.50
N LYS A 345 -1.24 -20.34 5.72
CA LYS A 345 -1.46 -19.26 6.70
C LYS A 345 -0.19 -18.43 6.96
N LYS A 346 1.00 -19.01 6.87
CA LYS A 346 2.27 -18.26 6.99
C LYS A 346 2.48 -17.19 5.91
N PHE A 347 1.74 -17.25 4.81
CA PHE A 347 1.71 -16.17 3.82
C PHE A 347 0.62 -15.14 4.13
N ILE A 348 -0.50 -15.56 4.72
CA ILE A 348 -1.70 -14.74 4.95
C ILE A 348 -1.57 -13.93 6.24
N THR A 349 -1.36 -14.60 7.38
CA THR A 349 -1.33 -13.99 8.71
C THR A 349 -0.40 -12.76 8.81
N PRO A 350 0.85 -12.78 8.29
CA PRO A 350 1.68 -11.59 8.35
C PRO A 350 1.13 -10.38 7.58
N VAL A 351 0.31 -10.60 6.54
CA VAL A 351 -0.33 -9.53 5.78
C VAL A 351 -1.47 -8.92 6.60
N GLU A 352 -2.27 -9.76 7.28
CA GLU A 352 -3.34 -9.33 8.18
C GLU A 352 -2.77 -8.55 9.39
N GLU A 353 -1.77 -9.11 10.07
CA GLU A 353 -1.11 -8.48 11.23
C GLU A 353 -0.46 -7.14 10.92
N LEU A 354 0.05 -6.96 9.70
CA LEU A 354 0.64 -5.72 9.22
C LEU A 354 -0.40 -4.70 8.70
N GLY A 355 -1.70 -5.04 8.77
CA GLY A 355 -2.79 -4.14 8.41
C GLY A 355 -3.16 -4.11 6.93
N GLY A 356 -2.90 -5.18 6.18
CA GLY A 356 -3.39 -5.37 4.82
C GLY A 356 -4.91 -5.51 4.79
N THR A 357 -5.58 -4.83 3.87
CA THR A 357 -7.04 -4.88 3.74
C THR A 357 -7.42 -5.86 2.64
N PHE A 358 -8.21 -6.89 2.98
CA PHE A 358 -8.70 -7.88 2.02
C PHE A 358 -10.14 -7.58 1.60
N TYR A 359 -10.36 -7.62 0.28
CA TYR A 359 -11.67 -7.57 -0.35
C TYR A 359 -11.91 -8.90 -1.06
N TYR A 360 -12.66 -9.78 -0.43
CA TYR A 360 -12.99 -11.11 -0.96
C TYR A 360 -14.20 -11.09 -1.87
N GLY A 361 -14.38 -12.15 -2.70
CA GLY A 361 -15.49 -12.30 -3.63
C GLY A 361 -15.45 -11.32 -4.81
N GLN A 362 -14.26 -10.79 -5.16
CA GLN A 362 -14.07 -9.78 -6.19
C GLN A 362 -13.60 -10.41 -7.51
N ASP A 363 -14.54 -10.81 -8.37
CA ASP A 363 -14.23 -11.31 -9.73
C ASP A 363 -14.05 -10.13 -10.70
N LEU A 364 -12.86 -9.52 -10.68
CA LEU A 364 -12.54 -8.30 -11.40
C LEU A 364 -12.14 -8.57 -12.86
N LYS A 365 -12.45 -7.61 -13.73
CA LYS A 365 -12.12 -7.58 -15.15
C LYS A 365 -11.18 -6.42 -15.47
N GLU A 366 -10.69 -6.37 -16.71
CA GLU A 366 -9.78 -5.31 -17.17
C GLU A 366 -10.35 -3.91 -16.95
N SER A 367 -11.64 -3.69 -17.19
CA SER A 367 -12.30 -2.41 -16.91
C SER A 367 -12.17 -1.98 -15.46
N ASP A 368 -12.22 -2.93 -14.52
CA ASP A 368 -12.04 -2.65 -13.09
C ASP A 368 -10.58 -2.30 -12.79
N PHE A 369 -9.61 -2.99 -13.43
CA PHE A 369 -8.19 -2.67 -13.29
C PHE A 369 -7.88 -1.24 -13.76
N LEU A 370 -8.50 -0.80 -14.86
CA LEU A 370 -8.36 0.56 -15.37
C LEU A 370 -8.97 1.61 -14.42
N GLU A 371 -10.10 1.31 -13.79
CA GLU A 371 -10.68 2.17 -12.76
C GLU A 371 -9.82 2.19 -11.48
N MET A 372 -9.22 1.07 -11.09
CA MET A 372 -8.25 1.01 -10.01
C MET A 372 -7.01 1.86 -10.32
N ALA A 373 -6.50 1.84 -11.54
CA ALA A 373 -5.36 2.63 -11.96
C ALA A 373 -5.56 4.16 -11.81
N LYS A 374 -6.82 4.63 -11.78
CA LYS A 374 -7.16 6.03 -11.47
C LYS A 374 -7.16 6.35 -9.97
N LYS A 375 -7.32 5.33 -9.11
CA LYS A 375 -7.50 5.49 -7.64
C LYS A 375 -6.27 5.10 -6.83
N TYR A 376 -5.40 4.25 -7.40
CA TYR A 376 -4.20 3.73 -6.79
C TYR A 376 -2.97 4.22 -7.54
N ASP A 377 -1.90 4.46 -6.80
CA ASP A 377 -0.62 4.85 -7.42
C ASP A 377 0.02 3.67 -8.17
N TYR A 378 -0.24 2.44 -7.70
CA TYR A 378 0.18 1.18 -8.34
C TYR A 378 -0.92 0.13 -8.24
N VAL A 379 -1.10 -0.62 -9.33
CA VAL A 379 -1.96 -1.81 -9.38
C VAL A 379 -1.10 -3.01 -9.75
N TYR A 380 -1.13 -4.08 -8.96
CA TYR A 380 -0.38 -5.30 -9.22
C TYR A 380 -1.30 -6.47 -9.54
N LEU A 381 -1.28 -6.94 -10.78
CA LEU A 381 -2.08 -8.07 -11.26
C LEU A 381 -1.33 -9.38 -10.99
N ALA A 382 -1.80 -10.14 -10.01
CA ALA A 382 -1.19 -11.38 -9.51
C ALA A 382 -2.21 -12.52 -9.35
N PHE A 383 -3.27 -12.52 -10.16
CA PHE A 383 -4.40 -13.45 -10.05
C PHE A 383 -4.15 -14.84 -10.65
N GLY A 384 -2.96 -15.10 -11.22
CA GLY A 384 -2.54 -16.41 -11.72
C GLY A 384 -3.34 -16.90 -12.93
N LEU A 385 -3.50 -18.23 -13.03
CA LEU A 385 -4.29 -18.89 -14.07
C LEU A 385 -5.44 -19.66 -13.42
N THR A 386 -6.64 -19.44 -13.90
CA THR A 386 -7.86 -20.01 -13.31
C THR A 386 -8.63 -20.93 -14.27
N LYS A 387 -8.33 -20.88 -15.56
CA LYS A 387 -8.99 -21.71 -16.56
C LYS A 387 -8.14 -22.95 -16.87
N VAL A 388 -8.81 -24.06 -17.06
CA VAL A 388 -8.17 -25.34 -17.38
C VAL A 388 -8.14 -25.57 -18.89
N ARG A 389 -7.15 -26.34 -19.33
CA ARG A 389 -7.08 -26.80 -20.70
C ARG A 389 -7.88 -28.10 -20.83
N HIS A 390 -8.84 -28.15 -21.73
CA HIS A 390 -9.57 -29.37 -22.11
C HIS A 390 -8.70 -30.29 -22.95
N LEU A 391 -9.05 -31.60 -22.97
CA LEU A 391 -8.35 -32.57 -23.79
C LEU A 391 -8.51 -32.28 -25.30
N GLY A 392 -9.67 -31.73 -25.68
CA GLY A 392 -9.98 -31.34 -27.04
C GLY A 392 -10.11 -32.56 -27.98
N ILE A 393 -10.59 -33.69 -27.46
CA ILE A 393 -10.80 -34.93 -28.16
C ILE A 393 -12.31 -35.29 -28.20
N PRO A 394 -12.75 -36.11 -29.13
CA PRO A 394 -14.15 -36.56 -29.15
C PRO A 394 -14.58 -37.16 -27.81
N GLY A 395 -15.71 -36.72 -27.30
CA GLY A 395 -16.27 -37.16 -26.03
C GLY A 395 -15.81 -36.40 -24.79
N ASP A 396 -15.04 -35.33 -24.90
CA ASP A 396 -14.46 -34.60 -23.75
C ASP A 396 -15.50 -33.94 -22.82
N GLU A 397 -16.76 -33.82 -23.24
CA GLU A 397 -17.85 -33.20 -22.48
C GLU A 397 -18.82 -34.20 -21.81
N ILE A 398 -18.51 -35.49 -21.81
CA ILE A 398 -19.36 -36.52 -21.22
C ILE A 398 -19.27 -36.59 -19.70
N GLU A 399 -20.29 -37.19 -19.06
CA GLU A 399 -20.26 -37.48 -17.61
C GLU A 399 -19.08 -38.42 -17.29
N GLY A 400 -18.26 -38.05 -16.33
CA GLY A 400 -17.02 -38.74 -15.96
C GLY A 400 -15.74 -38.08 -16.53
N SER A 401 -15.88 -37.11 -17.46
CA SER A 401 -14.75 -36.28 -17.87
C SER A 401 -14.62 -35.06 -16.95
N LEU A 402 -13.51 -34.98 -16.23
CA LEU A 402 -13.21 -33.95 -15.21
C LEU A 402 -11.92 -33.24 -15.55
N ASN A 403 -11.73 -32.05 -14.97
CA ASN A 403 -10.42 -31.40 -14.96
C ASN A 403 -9.78 -31.46 -13.58
N ALA A 404 -8.46 -31.48 -13.54
CA ALA A 404 -7.72 -31.67 -12.30
C ALA A 404 -7.84 -30.50 -11.33
N LEU A 405 -7.98 -29.24 -11.82
CA LEU A 405 -8.06 -28.08 -10.94
C LEU A 405 -9.38 -28.06 -10.16
N ASP A 406 -10.51 -28.31 -10.83
CA ASP A 406 -11.82 -28.34 -10.19
C ASP A 406 -11.95 -29.56 -9.26
N PHE A 407 -11.43 -30.72 -9.69
CA PHE A 407 -11.37 -31.90 -8.84
C PHE A 407 -10.55 -31.66 -7.56
N LEU A 408 -9.34 -31.12 -7.67
CA LEU A 408 -8.48 -30.79 -6.55
C LEU A 408 -9.10 -29.69 -5.67
N ARG A 409 -9.77 -28.72 -6.28
CA ARG A 409 -10.48 -27.66 -5.55
C ARG A 409 -11.58 -28.24 -4.68
N GLN A 410 -12.44 -29.07 -5.22
CA GLN A 410 -13.52 -29.73 -4.48
C GLN A 410 -12.95 -30.64 -3.38
N PHE A 411 -11.91 -31.41 -3.69
CA PHE A 411 -11.22 -32.26 -2.71
C PHE A 411 -10.64 -31.44 -1.54
N ASN A 412 -9.94 -30.34 -1.80
CA ASN A 412 -9.30 -29.52 -0.79
C ASN A 412 -10.28 -28.63 -0.01
N PHE A 413 -11.43 -28.30 -0.57
CA PHE A 413 -12.48 -27.59 0.15
C PHE A 413 -12.99 -28.39 1.33
N ASP A 414 -13.09 -29.70 1.21
CA ASP A 414 -13.40 -30.61 2.30
C ASP A 414 -12.14 -30.90 3.16
N ASP A 415 -11.12 -31.51 2.56
CA ASP A 415 -9.97 -32.11 3.26
C ASP A 415 -9.06 -31.08 3.93
N LYS A 416 -8.84 -29.94 3.30
CA LYS A 416 -7.83 -28.96 3.72
C LYS A 416 -8.42 -27.70 4.34
N LEU A 417 -9.52 -27.21 3.78
CA LEU A 417 -10.11 -25.93 4.16
C LEU A 417 -11.31 -26.09 5.10
N GLY A 418 -11.96 -27.26 5.09
CA GLY A 418 -13.15 -27.52 5.88
C GLY A 418 -14.35 -26.64 5.48
N LEU A 419 -14.40 -26.18 4.23
CA LEU A 419 -15.45 -25.28 3.72
C LEU A 419 -16.69 -26.07 3.27
N THR A 420 -16.53 -27.33 2.92
CA THR A 420 -17.61 -28.23 2.51
C THR A 420 -17.43 -29.59 3.15
N HIS A 421 -18.48 -30.44 3.11
CA HIS A 421 -18.40 -31.88 3.45
C HIS A 421 -18.72 -32.73 2.22
N ASP A 422 -18.46 -32.18 1.03
CA ASP A 422 -18.80 -32.78 -0.27
C ASP A 422 -17.52 -33.16 -1.03
N ARG A 423 -16.74 -34.04 -0.40
CA ARG A 423 -15.56 -34.64 -1.04
C ARG A 423 -15.97 -35.40 -2.28
N PRO A 424 -15.27 -35.28 -3.43
CA PRO A 424 -15.53 -36.09 -4.60
C PRO A 424 -15.50 -37.58 -4.25
N LYS A 425 -16.55 -38.32 -4.60
CA LYS A 425 -16.65 -39.79 -4.46
C LYS A 425 -16.48 -40.41 -5.81
N LEU A 426 -15.36 -41.09 -5.99
CA LEU A 426 -15.05 -41.84 -7.22
C LEU A 426 -15.24 -43.35 -6.96
N HIS A 427 -15.37 -44.11 -8.03
CA HIS A 427 -15.42 -45.56 -8.01
C HIS A 427 -14.78 -46.09 -9.31
N GLY A 428 -14.55 -47.37 -9.38
CA GLY A 428 -14.02 -48.00 -10.59
C GLY A 428 -12.64 -47.51 -11.00
N THR A 429 -12.42 -47.40 -12.29
CA THR A 429 -11.13 -47.00 -12.86
C THR A 429 -11.12 -45.51 -13.18
N VAL A 430 -10.13 -44.81 -12.65
CA VAL A 430 -9.89 -43.38 -12.90
C VAL A 430 -8.62 -43.19 -13.70
N ILE A 431 -8.73 -42.53 -14.83
CA ILE A 431 -7.59 -42.15 -15.67
C ILE A 431 -7.20 -40.69 -15.42
N ILE A 432 -5.90 -40.43 -15.18
CA ILE A 432 -5.35 -39.09 -15.12
C ILE A 432 -4.50 -38.83 -16.35
N VAL A 433 -4.73 -37.73 -17.05
CA VAL A 433 -3.96 -37.38 -18.26
C VAL A 433 -2.92 -36.32 -17.93
N GLY A 434 -1.64 -36.67 -18.10
CA GLY A 434 -0.50 -35.77 -17.82
C GLY A 434 0.47 -36.41 -16.82
N ALA A 435 1.68 -35.81 -16.67
CA ALA A 435 2.68 -36.30 -15.73
C ALA A 435 3.38 -35.14 -14.99
N GLY A 436 2.70 -34.00 -14.84
CA GLY A 436 3.15 -32.89 -13.98
C GLY A 436 2.75 -33.11 -12.52
N ASN A 437 3.19 -32.21 -11.63
CA ASN A 437 2.86 -32.26 -10.22
C ASN A 437 1.35 -32.30 -9.95
N VAL A 438 0.57 -31.55 -10.75
CA VAL A 438 -0.91 -31.57 -10.67
C VAL A 438 -1.50 -32.94 -11.00
N ALA A 439 -0.89 -33.67 -11.97
CA ALA A 439 -1.32 -35.01 -12.30
C ALA A 439 -1.04 -36.01 -11.16
N MET A 440 0.13 -35.90 -10.52
CA MET A 440 0.47 -36.72 -9.34
C MET A 440 -0.47 -36.42 -8.17
N ASP A 441 -0.75 -35.15 -7.92
CA ASP A 441 -1.71 -34.72 -6.90
C ASP A 441 -3.13 -35.23 -7.18
N GLY A 442 -3.58 -35.09 -8.43
CA GLY A 442 -4.89 -35.58 -8.86
C GLY A 442 -5.03 -37.09 -8.71
N ALA A 443 -3.99 -37.84 -9.11
CA ALA A 443 -4.00 -39.30 -8.97
C ALA A 443 -4.08 -39.76 -7.51
N ARG A 444 -3.26 -39.18 -6.63
CA ARG A 444 -3.26 -39.47 -5.19
C ARG A 444 -4.57 -39.06 -4.51
N CYS A 445 -5.18 -37.96 -4.95
CA CYS A 445 -6.53 -37.55 -4.50
C CYS A 445 -7.61 -38.50 -5.01
N ALA A 446 -7.52 -39.02 -6.24
CA ALA A 446 -8.46 -40.00 -6.79
C ALA A 446 -8.47 -41.29 -5.96
N VAL A 447 -7.31 -41.83 -5.60
CA VAL A 447 -7.19 -42.95 -4.65
C VAL A 447 -7.92 -42.66 -3.33
N ARG A 448 -7.71 -41.46 -2.76
CA ARG A 448 -8.36 -41.04 -1.50
C ARG A 448 -9.85 -40.74 -1.65
N SER A 449 -10.32 -40.57 -2.88
CA SER A 449 -11.73 -40.33 -3.20
C SER A 449 -12.51 -41.65 -3.49
N GLY A 450 -11.84 -42.81 -3.39
CA GLY A 450 -12.49 -44.11 -3.50
C GLY A 450 -12.32 -44.80 -4.86
N ALA A 451 -11.42 -44.34 -5.72
CA ALA A 451 -11.10 -45.04 -6.97
C ALA A 451 -10.56 -46.47 -6.69
N ASP A 452 -11.10 -47.48 -7.35
CA ASP A 452 -10.63 -48.88 -7.22
C ASP A 452 -9.27 -49.06 -7.92
N LYS A 453 -9.08 -48.34 -9.01
CA LYS A 453 -7.84 -48.29 -9.78
C LYS A 453 -7.58 -46.88 -10.30
N THR A 454 -6.35 -46.37 -10.17
CA THR A 454 -5.93 -45.09 -10.73
C THR A 454 -4.76 -45.27 -11.68
N ILE A 455 -4.88 -44.76 -12.91
CA ILE A 455 -3.90 -44.90 -14.00
C ILE A 455 -3.54 -43.51 -14.51
N ILE A 456 -2.25 -43.19 -14.55
CA ILE A 456 -1.75 -42.00 -15.25
C ILE A 456 -1.39 -42.34 -16.69
N LEU A 457 -2.00 -41.66 -17.65
CA LEU A 457 -1.59 -41.70 -19.06
C LEU A 457 -0.68 -40.52 -19.38
N TYR A 458 0.50 -40.84 -19.91
CA TYR A 458 1.43 -39.82 -20.33
C TYR A 458 2.02 -40.09 -21.71
N ARG A 459 1.95 -39.08 -22.59
CA ARG A 459 2.34 -39.19 -24.01
C ARG A 459 3.87 -39.29 -24.25
N ARG A 460 4.71 -39.08 -23.24
CA ARG A 460 6.18 -39.28 -23.30
C ARG A 460 6.59 -40.42 -22.37
N ASP A 461 7.90 -40.64 -22.24
CA ASP A 461 8.42 -41.63 -21.30
C ASP A 461 8.65 -41.06 -19.90
N ARG A 462 9.09 -41.92 -18.99
CA ARG A 462 9.36 -41.57 -17.58
C ARG A 462 10.40 -40.47 -17.41
N SER A 463 11.42 -40.44 -18.28
CA SER A 463 12.52 -39.50 -18.21
C SER A 463 12.11 -38.08 -18.60
N GLU A 464 11.03 -37.95 -19.35
CA GLU A 464 10.50 -36.67 -19.85
C GLU A 464 9.34 -36.14 -18.96
N ALA A 465 9.00 -36.84 -17.86
CA ALA A 465 7.94 -36.41 -16.95
C ALA A 465 8.35 -35.16 -16.18
N PRO A 466 7.52 -34.08 -16.17
CA PRO A 466 7.89 -32.82 -15.55
C PRO A 466 7.70 -32.77 -14.02
N CYS A 467 7.09 -33.80 -13.41
CA CYS A 467 6.99 -33.92 -11.96
C CYS A 467 8.33 -34.23 -11.31
N THR A 468 8.47 -34.01 -9.99
CA THR A 468 9.65 -34.46 -9.26
C THR A 468 9.67 -35.98 -9.13
N LYS A 469 10.87 -36.56 -9.05
CA LYS A 469 11.03 -38.00 -8.89
C LYS A 469 10.33 -38.52 -7.63
N SER A 470 10.41 -37.76 -6.52
CA SER A 470 9.76 -38.12 -5.26
C SER A 470 8.24 -38.16 -5.37
N GLU A 471 7.62 -37.22 -6.11
CA GLU A 471 6.16 -37.19 -6.30
C GLU A 471 5.67 -38.38 -7.11
N MET A 472 6.44 -38.77 -8.11
CA MET A 472 6.14 -39.97 -8.91
C MET A 472 6.25 -41.23 -8.06
N GLU A 473 7.33 -41.37 -7.27
CA GLU A 473 7.53 -42.52 -6.37
C GLU A 473 6.44 -42.60 -5.30
N ASP A 474 6.00 -41.46 -4.77
CA ASP A 474 4.91 -41.43 -3.81
C ASP A 474 3.57 -41.84 -4.40
N ALA A 475 3.28 -41.45 -5.65
CA ALA A 475 2.08 -41.90 -6.35
C ALA A 475 2.10 -43.42 -6.60
N GLU A 476 3.25 -43.98 -7.03
CA GLU A 476 3.42 -45.43 -7.22
C GLU A 476 3.26 -46.20 -5.90
N LYS A 477 3.82 -45.71 -4.79
CA LYS A 477 3.63 -46.31 -3.45
C LYS A 477 2.17 -46.35 -3.00
N GLU A 478 1.37 -45.40 -3.46
CA GLU A 478 -0.06 -45.34 -3.15
C GLU A 478 -0.90 -46.17 -4.14
N GLY A 479 -0.29 -46.96 -5.04
CA GLY A 479 -0.95 -47.86 -5.93
C GLY A 479 -1.36 -47.24 -7.27
N VAL A 480 -0.86 -46.06 -7.62
CA VAL A 480 -1.10 -45.43 -8.93
C VAL A 480 -0.26 -46.15 -10.01
N GLU A 481 -0.91 -46.59 -11.06
CA GLU A 481 -0.25 -47.18 -12.25
C GLU A 481 0.20 -46.06 -13.20
N LEU A 482 1.45 -46.10 -13.67
CA LEU A 482 1.98 -45.15 -14.65
C LEU A 482 2.09 -45.82 -16.04
N LYS A 483 1.32 -45.32 -16.98
CA LYS A 483 1.33 -45.79 -18.36
C LYS A 483 1.92 -44.70 -19.27
N PHE A 484 3.15 -44.88 -19.64
CA PHE A 484 3.91 -43.98 -20.51
C PHE A 484 3.63 -44.25 -22.00
N LEU A 485 4.07 -43.31 -22.85
CA LEU A 485 3.91 -43.40 -24.31
C LEU A 485 2.46 -43.62 -24.73
N SER A 486 1.52 -43.01 -24.02
CA SER A 486 0.07 -43.20 -24.23
C SER A 486 -0.63 -41.84 -24.28
N ASN A 487 -1.25 -41.54 -25.42
CA ASN A 487 -1.95 -40.29 -25.65
C ASN A 487 -3.44 -40.56 -25.89
N PRO A 488 -4.34 -40.07 -25.02
CA PRO A 488 -5.79 -40.28 -25.27
C PRO A 488 -6.23 -39.56 -26.54
N VAL A 489 -7.09 -40.17 -27.31
CA VAL A 489 -7.57 -39.67 -28.61
C VAL A 489 -9.09 -39.65 -28.74
N GLU A 490 -9.81 -40.43 -27.92
CA GLU A 490 -11.26 -40.49 -27.95
C GLU A 490 -11.79 -41.02 -26.62
N LEU A 491 -12.87 -40.42 -26.10
CA LEU A 491 -13.63 -40.90 -24.95
C LEU A 491 -14.88 -41.61 -25.45
N ILE A 492 -15.01 -42.90 -25.11
CA ILE A 492 -16.12 -43.74 -25.51
C ILE A 492 -17.16 -43.73 -24.40
N SER A 493 -18.39 -43.37 -24.73
CA SER A 493 -19.49 -43.27 -23.76
C SER A 493 -20.64 -44.22 -24.09
N LYS A 494 -21.38 -44.56 -23.05
CA LYS A 494 -22.70 -45.18 -23.15
C LYS A 494 -23.66 -44.38 -22.27
N ASP A 495 -24.79 -43.99 -22.81
CA ASP A 495 -25.79 -43.18 -22.11
C ASP A 495 -25.20 -41.90 -21.50
N ASN A 496 -24.31 -41.22 -22.24
CA ASN A 496 -23.54 -40.04 -21.86
C ASN A 496 -22.57 -40.26 -20.68
N LYS A 497 -22.28 -41.50 -20.28
CA LYS A 497 -21.29 -41.81 -19.21
C LYS A 497 -20.05 -42.43 -19.83
N LEU A 498 -18.87 -42.05 -19.33
CA LEU A 498 -17.62 -42.66 -19.76
C LEU A 498 -17.61 -44.16 -19.48
N VAL A 499 -17.22 -44.97 -20.46
CA VAL A 499 -17.03 -46.41 -20.29
C VAL A 499 -15.63 -46.88 -20.66
N SER A 500 -14.95 -46.15 -21.56
CA SER A 500 -13.54 -46.43 -21.88
C SER A 500 -12.85 -45.25 -22.55
N VAL A 501 -11.53 -45.27 -22.49
CA VAL A 501 -10.64 -44.28 -23.14
C VAL A 501 -9.82 -44.97 -24.19
N LYS A 502 -9.94 -44.54 -25.45
CA LYS A 502 -9.05 -44.94 -26.54
C LYS A 502 -7.82 -44.05 -26.56
N TYR A 503 -6.67 -44.62 -26.61
CA TYR A 503 -5.40 -43.90 -26.69
C TYR A 503 -4.52 -44.45 -27.79
N GLU A 504 -3.66 -43.57 -28.35
CA GLU A 504 -2.63 -43.93 -29.31
C GLU A 504 -1.33 -44.26 -28.59
N VAL A 505 -0.67 -45.35 -29.00
CA VAL A 505 0.68 -45.70 -28.56
C VAL A 505 1.65 -44.76 -29.23
N MET A 506 2.50 -44.11 -28.43
CA MET A 506 3.45 -43.11 -28.89
C MET A 506 4.87 -43.65 -28.96
N LYS A 507 5.70 -43.00 -29.76
CA LYS A 507 7.17 -43.11 -29.72
C LYS A 507 7.79 -41.73 -29.55
N LEU A 508 9.04 -41.67 -29.10
CA LEU A 508 9.74 -40.42 -28.96
C LEU A 508 10.54 -40.09 -30.21
N GLY A 509 10.32 -38.93 -30.79
CA GLY A 509 11.08 -38.35 -31.89
C GLY A 509 12.18 -37.38 -31.40
N ASP A 510 12.54 -36.41 -32.23
CA ASP A 510 13.53 -35.38 -31.94
C ASP A 510 13.09 -34.46 -30.81
N LYS A 511 14.05 -33.72 -30.23
CA LYS A 511 13.76 -32.74 -29.20
C LYS A 511 12.98 -31.56 -29.77
N ASP A 512 11.98 -31.11 -29.03
CA ASP A 512 11.23 -29.90 -29.29
C ASP A 512 11.95 -28.64 -28.75
N GLU A 513 11.38 -27.45 -28.94
CA GLU A 513 11.93 -26.18 -28.46
C GLU A 513 12.09 -26.12 -26.94
N SER A 514 11.38 -26.95 -26.19
CA SER A 514 11.53 -27.08 -24.73
C SER A 514 12.69 -27.99 -24.33
N GLY A 515 13.40 -28.57 -25.30
CA GLY A 515 14.49 -29.51 -25.09
C GLY A 515 14.05 -30.93 -24.76
N ARG A 516 12.74 -31.23 -24.76
CA ARG A 516 12.16 -32.56 -24.52
C ARG A 516 11.84 -33.27 -25.83
N ARG A 517 11.97 -34.58 -25.85
CA ARG A 517 11.65 -35.37 -27.05
C ARG A 517 10.18 -35.27 -27.40
N ARG A 518 9.88 -35.00 -28.69
CA ARG A 518 8.51 -34.87 -29.20
C ARG A 518 7.81 -36.23 -29.23
N PRO A 519 6.58 -36.34 -28.67
CA PRO A 519 5.80 -37.56 -28.84
C PRO A 519 5.27 -37.64 -30.26
N VAL A 520 5.43 -38.81 -30.90
CA VAL A 520 4.99 -39.08 -32.27
C VAL A 520 4.08 -40.32 -32.24
N GLY A 521 2.91 -40.22 -32.84
CA GLY A 521 1.97 -41.32 -32.94
C GLY A 521 2.54 -42.50 -33.76
N THR A 522 2.21 -43.71 -33.36
CA THR A 522 2.60 -44.94 -34.08
C THR A 522 1.54 -45.46 -35.02
N GLY A 523 0.30 -44.92 -34.93
CA GLY A 523 -0.87 -45.43 -35.59
C GLY A 523 -1.47 -46.70 -34.94
N GLN A 524 -0.90 -47.11 -33.78
CA GLN A 524 -1.47 -48.21 -32.98
C GLN A 524 -2.37 -47.65 -31.90
N TYR A 525 -3.56 -48.21 -31.73
CA TYR A 525 -4.55 -47.76 -30.77
C TYR A 525 -4.91 -48.89 -29.82
N GLU A 526 -5.04 -48.52 -28.55
CA GLU A 526 -5.51 -49.40 -27.50
C GLU A 526 -6.68 -48.73 -26.73
N THR A 527 -7.40 -49.53 -25.95
CA THR A 527 -8.53 -49.03 -25.13
C THR A 527 -8.41 -49.52 -23.70
N ILE A 528 -8.71 -48.63 -22.76
CA ILE A 528 -8.77 -48.92 -21.30
C ILE A 528 -10.20 -48.60 -20.83
N ASN A 529 -10.85 -49.57 -20.16
CA ASN A 529 -12.11 -49.31 -19.47
C ASN A 529 -11.86 -48.29 -18.34
N ALA A 530 -12.71 -47.30 -18.25
CA ALA A 530 -12.61 -46.25 -17.26
C ALA A 530 -13.98 -45.65 -16.94
N ASP A 531 -14.20 -45.32 -15.68
CA ASP A 531 -15.40 -44.67 -15.19
C ASP A 531 -15.21 -43.13 -15.13
N TYR A 532 -13.95 -42.68 -14.93
CA TYR A 532 -13.59 -41.27 -14.90
C TYR A 532 -12.28 -41.03 -15.65
N ILE A 533 -12.19 -39.82 -16.25
CA ILE A 533 -10.94 -39.27 -16.75
C ILE A 533 -10.75 -37.86 -16.20
N ILE A 534 -9.54 -37.55 -15.70
CA ILE A 534 -9.19 -36.25 -15.11
C ILE A 534 -8.06 -35.63 -15.94
N SER A 535 -8.35 -34.53 -16.62
CA SER A 535 -7.37 -33.79 -17.42
C SER A 535 -6.46 -32.97 -16.55
N ALA A 536 -5.14 -33.26 -16.57
CA ALA A 536 -4.08 -32.53 -15.85
C ALA A 536 -3.00 -31.99 -16.81
N ILE A 537 -3.42 -31.44 -17.96
CA ILE A 537 -2.56 -31.01 -19.08
C ILE A 537 -2.24 -29.51 -19.07
N GLY A 538 -2.48 -28.84 -17.95
CA GLY A 538 -2.10 -27.46 -17.71
C GLY A 538 -3.27 -26.49 -17.62
N GLN A 539 -2.94 -25.26 -17.27
CA GLN A 539 -3.87 -24.14 -17.13
C GLN A 539 -3.59 -23.10 -18.21
N ILE A 540 -4.61 -22.33 -18.55
CA ILE A 540 -4.57 -21.26 -19.52
C ILE A 540 -5.17 -19.98 -18.92
N PRO A 541 -4.85 -18.80 -19.46
CA PRO A 541 -5.53 -17.56 -19.10
C PRO A 541 -7.02 -17.61 -19.41
N ASP A 542 -7.80 -16.92 -18.62
CA ASP A 542 -9.20 -16.67 -18.93
C ASP A 542 -9.31 -15.38 -19.76
N GLU A 543 -9.50 -15.54 -21.08
CA GLU A 543 -9.60 -14.41 -22.00
C GLU A 543 -10.81 -13.50 -21.72
N SER A 544 -11.84 -14.00 -21.04
CA SER A 544 -13.00 -13.19 -20.65
C SER A 544 -12.70 -12.09 -19.64
N VAL A 545 -11.51 -12.11 -19.03
CA VAL A 545 -11.02 -11.03 -18.16
C VAL A 545 -10.74 -9.75 -18.96
N TRP A 546 -10.31 -9.89 -20.22
CA TRP A 546 -9.86 -8.79 -21.08
C TRP A 546 -11.02 -8.16 -21.86
N ASN A 547 -11.86 -7.39 -21.17
CA ASN A 547 -13.10 -6.84 -21.75
C ASN A 547 -12.98 -5.40 -22.28
N ALA A 548 -11.83 -4.74 -22.13
CA ALA A 548 -11.59 -3.37 -22.58
C ALA A 548 -10.56 -3.26 -23.72
N GLY A 549 -9.69 -4.28 -23.89
CA GLY A 549 -8.70 -4.33 -24.96
C GLY A 549 -7.60 -3.28 -24.87
N VAL A 550 -7.27 -2.78 -23.67
CA VAL A 550 -6.27 -1.75 -23.39
C VAL A 550 -4.95 -2.35 -22.91
N ILE A 551 -5.04 -3.41 -22.06
CA ILE A 551 -3.86 -4.13 -21.60
C ILE A 551 -3.45 -5.12 -22.68
N GLU A 552 -2.24 -4.97 -23.21
CA GLU A 552 -1.72 -5.88 -24.24
C GLU A 552 -1.55 -7.29 -23.70
N THR A 553 -2.12 -8.26 -24.44
CA THR A 553 -2.03 -9.68 -24.14
C THR A 553 -1.56 -10.48 -25.35
N ASP A 554 -1.01 -11.67 -25.09
CA ASP A 554 -0.68 -12.68 -26.08
C ASP A 554 -1.33 -13.99 -25.67
N HIS A 555 -2.31 -14.48 -26.44
CA HIS A 555 -3.14 -15.65 -26.07
C HIS A 555 -3.67 -15.59 -24.63
N GLY A 556 -4.13 -14.38 -24.20
CA GLY A 556 -4.65 -14.12 -22.86
C GLY A 556 -3.60 -13.94 -21.76
N TYR A 557 -2.30 -14.20 -22.02
CA TYR A 557 -1.21 -13.86 -21.10
C TYR A 557 -0.89 -12.37 -21.20
N ILE A 558 -0.64 -11.72 -20.05
CA ILE A 558 -0.26 -10.30 -20.04
C ILE A 558 1.11 -10.15 -20.68
N LYS A 559 1.21 -9.24 -21.66
CA LYS A 559 2.48 -8.87 -22.27
C LYS A 559 3.20 -7.84 -21.40
N GLY A 560 4.34 -8.23 -20.84
CA GLY A 560 5.19 -7.31 -20.08
C GLY A 560 5.96 -6.39 -21.03
N ILE A 561 5.84 -5.08 -20.83
CA ILE A 561 6.54 -4.08 -21.65
C ILE A 561 7.94 -3.81 -21.09
N LYS A 562 8.04 -3.67 -19.75
CA LYS A 562 9.28 -3.43 -19.06
C LYS A 562 9.39 -4.34 -17.85
N ASN A 563 10.56 -4.96 -17.67
CA ASN A 563 10.78 -5.89 -16.59
C ASN A 563 11.54 -5.25 -15.40
N TYR A 564 11.24 -5.76 -14.23
CA TYR A 564 11.84 -5.41 -12.96
C TYR A 564 12.14 -6.72 -12.18
N GLY A 565 13.09 -7.50 -12.72
CA GLY A 565 13.31 -8.88 -12.28
C GLY A 565 12.26 -9.84 -12.86
N GLU A 566 11.40 -10.41 -12.01
CA GLU A 566 10.29 -11.27 -12.44
C GLU A 566 8.91 -10.57 -12.36
N ALA A 567 8.89 -9.26 -12.07
CA ALA A 567 7.71 -8.41 -12.19
C ALA A 567 7.81 -7.54 -13.45
N PHE A 568 6.67 -7.18 -14.02
CA PHE A 568 6.61 -6.47 -15.30
C PHE A 568 5.60 -5.32 -15.25
N GLU A 569 5.93 -4.21 -15.90
CA GLU A 569 4.97 -3.15 -16.23
C GLU A 569 4.18 -3.57 -17.47
N THR A 570 2.88 -3.32 -17.47
CA THR A 570 2.00 -3.60 -18.61
C THR A 570 2.01 -2.43 -19.60
N SER A 571 1.16 -2.47 -20.64
CA SER A 571 0.93 -1.32 -21.54
C SER A 571 0.31 -0.10 -20.83
N VAL A 572 -0.19 -0.24 -19.61
CA VAL A 572 -0.70 0.85 -18.76
C VAL A 572 0.31 1.15 -17.65
N SER A 573 0.82 2.38 -17.63
CA SER A 573 2.02 2.80 -16.90
C SER A 573 2.05 2.57 -15.38
N ASN A 574 0.93 2.43 -14.70
CA ASN A 574 0.85 2.15 -13.26
C ASN A 574 0.23 0.79 -12.94
N ILE A 575 0.02 -0.05 -13.98
CA ILE A 575 -0.42 -1.43 -13.83
C ILE A 575 0.75 -2.37 -14.06
N PHE A 576 1.06 -3.17 -13.06
CA PHE A 576 2.13 -4.16 -13.02
C PHE A 576 1.57 -5.57 -12.94
N THR A 577 2.36 -6.53 -13.30
CA THR A 577 1.95 -7.94 -13.29
C THR A 577 3.09 -8.85 -12.88
N GLY A 578 2.73 -10.04 -12.40
CA GLY A 578 3.70 -11.09 -12.02
C GLY A 578 3.00 -12.43 -11.76
N GLY A 579 3.79 -13.49 -11.67
CA GLY A 579 3.29 -14.84 -11.48
C GLY A 579 2.85 -15.51 -12.78
N ASP A 580 1.93 -16.48 -12.66
CA ASP A 580 1.61 -17.39 -13.75
C ASP A 580 0.89 -16.72 -14.94
N ILE A 581 0.27 -15.57 -14.74
CA ILE A 581 -0.45 -14.84 -15.79
C ILE A 581 0.47 -14.28 -16.90
N ILE A 582 1.78 -14.29 -16.70
CA ILE A 582 2.75 -13.81 -17.70
C ILE A 582 3.30 -14.94 -18.55
N LYS A 583 3.73 -16.03 -17.92
CA LYS A 583 4.56 -17.07 -18.56
C LYS A 583 4.06 -18.50 -18.32
N GLY A 584 2.81 -18.65 -17.86
CA GLY A 584 2.24 -19.94 -17.49
C GLY A 584 2.59 -20.40 -16.08
N ALA A 585 1.91 -21.46 -15.64
CA ALA A 585 2.05 -22.02 -14.30
C ALA A 585 3.48 -22.49 -14.00
N LYS A 586 4.03 -22.01 -12.89
CA LYS A 586 5.37 -22.34 -12.37
C LYS A 586 5.30 -22.74 -10.91
N THR A 587 6.41 -22.63 -10.21
CA THR A 587 6.52 -22.96 -8.78
C THR A 587 6.09 -21.80 -7.89
N ILE A 588 5.70 -22.11 -6.63
CA ILE A 588 5.44 -21.11 -5.59
C ILE A 588 6.66 -20.18 -5.42
N GLY A 589 7.88 -20.71 -5.53
CA GLY A 589 9.12 -19.93 -5.43
C GLY A 589 9.23 -18.84 -6.50
N VAL A 590 8.87 -19.13 -7.76
CA VAL A 590 8.83 -18.15 -8.85
C VAL A 590 7.77 -17.09 -8.56
N ALA A 591 6.57 -17.49 -8.18
CA ALA A 591 5.49 -16.55 -7.87
C ALA A 591 5.85 -15.61 -6.71
N THR A 592 6.47 -16.13 -5.63
CA THR A 592 6.93 -15.29 -4.51
C THR A 592 8.07 -14.34 -4.93
N LYS A 593 8.95 -14.76 -5.85
CA LYS A 593 9.98 -13.88 -6.41
C LYS A 593 9.35 -12.71 -7.17
N CYS A 594 8.34 -12.96 -8.02
CA CYS A 594 7.61 -11.90 -8.72
C CYS A 594 7.05 -10.85 -7.73
N GLY A 595 6.43 -11.29 -6.65
CA GLY A 595 5.90 -10.39 -5.62
C GLY A 595 6.99 -9.56 -4.92
N ARG A 596 8.15 -10.18 -4.60
CA ARG A 596 9.28 -9.44 -4.02
C ARG A 596 9.87 -8.42 -4.98
N ASP A 597 10.02 -8.78 -6.24
CA ASP A 597 10.61 -7.91 -7.25
C ASP A 597 9.72 -6.68 -7.50
N PHE A 598 8.37 -6.86 -7.57
CA PHE A 598 7.43 -5.74 -7.61
C PHE A 598 7.54 -4.84 -6.37
N ALA A 599 7.51 -5.42 -5.17
CA ALA A 599 7.64 -4.66 -3.93
C ALA A 599 8.96 -3.88 -3.88
N SER A 600 10.06 -4.52 -4.25
CA SER A 600 11.39 -3.89 -4.30
C SER A 600 11.44 -2.73 -5.29
N TYR A 601 10.81 -2.88 -6.47
CA TYR A 601 10.69 -1.79 -7.42
C TYR A 601 9.94 -0.60 -6.80
N VAL A 602 8.73 -0.81 -6.27
CA VAL A 602 7.93 0.26 -5.66
C VAL A 602 8.72 0.94 -4.54
N ILE A 603 9.31 0.19 -3.62
CA ILE A 603 10.11 0.72 -2.51
C ILE A 603 11.28 1.57 -3.04
N SER A 604 11.97 1.11 -4.08
CA SER A 604 13.10 1.81 -4.66
C SER A 604 12.76 3.17 -5.27
N GLN A 605 11.50 3.39 -5.67
CA GLN A 605 11.05 4.69 -6.19
C GLN A 605 10.92 5.75 -5.10
N TYR A 606 10.78 5.33 -3.83
CA TYR A 606 10.51 6.21 -2.68
C TYR A 606 11.67 6.26 -1.67
N GLU A 607 12.49 5.22 -1.54
CA GLU A 607 13.65 5.21 -0.63
C GLU A 607 14.94 5.82 -1.24
N LYS A 608 14.97 6.09 -2.55
CA LYS A 608 16.09 6.77 -3.24
C LYS A 608 15.97 8.30 -3.24
N LYS A 609 14.89 8.84 -2.67
CA LYS A 609 14.65 10.27 -2.51
C LYS A 609 14.92 10.70 -1.07
#